data_a5fd3e65b78adce28630d6a1eb1288dc
#
_entry.id   a5fd3e65b78adce28630d6a1eb1288dc
#
_cell.length_a   1.000
_cell.length_b   1.000
_cell.length_c   1.000
_cell.angle_alpha   90.00
_cell.angle_beta   90.00
_cell.angle_gamma   90.00
#
_symmetry.space_group_name_H-M   'P 1'
#
loop_
_entity.id
_entity.type
_entity.pdbx_description
1 polymer ?
#
loop_
_entity_poly.entity_id
_entity_poly.type
_entity_poly.pdbx_seq_one_letter_code
_entity_poly.pdbx_strand_id
1 'polypeptide(L)'
;MRTLVLSIFPGIDILGRAFEQEGYCVVRGPDRLWGGDIRSFHPPPGVFDGVIGGPPCQQFSRLRFVNKGRPSKWGNLIPEFERVVAEAQPDWFVMENIKAAPLPVVAGYIVNAGILNNRQLCGIQNREHRFSFGTRDGKKLHYNVAMFEYPEVRPRVCAAGSVKPGAPTHGQNKLKYHGWKTAEALRQSLRLQGLPENLLADAPFTLKGKHGVIGNAVAWPMAQALAAAVKSSMSKI
;
A
#
# COMPACT_ATOMS: atom_id res chain seq x y z
N MET A 1 17.99 10.97 -16.38
CA MET A 1 17.57 9.98 -15.35
C MET A 1 16.36 9.26 -15.91
N ARG A 2 16.37 7.94 -16.00
CA ARG A 2 15.17 7.18 -16.35
C ARG A 2 14.17 7.32 -15.21
N THR A 3 12.91 7.41 -15.52
CA THR A 3 11.83 7.71 -14.57
C THR A 3 10.62 6.79 -14.77
N LEU A 4 10.82 5.64 -15.43
CA LEU A 4 9.75 4.70 -15.76
C LEU A 4 9.59 3.66 -14.66
N VAL A 5 8.42 3.61 -14.05
CA VAL A 5 8.09 2.71 -12.94
C VAL A 5 6.92 1.82 -13.31
N LEU A 6 7.04 0.53 -13.05
CA LEU A 6 5.95 -0.43 -13.16
C LEU A 6 5.25 -0.57 -11.80
N SER A 7 3.95 -0.25 -11.76
CA SER A 7 3.09 -0.47 -10.58
C SER A 7 2.29 -1.75 -10.77
N ILE A 8 2.58 -2.78 -9.97
CA ILE A 8 1.84 -4.06 -9.97
C ILE A 8 0.98 -4.20 -8.72
N PHE A 9 -0.17 -4.87 -8.85
CA PHE A 9 -1.22 -4.85 -7.83
C PHE A 9 -1.68 -3.42 -7.47
N PRO A 10 -1.86 -2.54 -8.48
CA PRO A 10 -2.07 -1.11 -8.21
C PRO A 10 -3.37 -0.82 -7.44
N GLY A 11 -4.42 -1.63 -7.61
CA GLY A 11 -5.72 -1.29 -7.09
C GLY A 11 -6.21 0.04 -7.65
N ILE A 12 -6.43 1.05 -6.78
CA ILE A 12 -6.70 2.45 -7.17
C ILE A 12 -5.42 3.29 -7.29
N ASP A 13 -4.30 2.65 -7.16
CA ASP A 13 -2.94 3.15 -7.38
C ASP A 13 -2.57 4.44 -6.64
N ILE A 14 -2.88 4.48 -5.35
CA ILE A 14 -2.44 5.61 -4.49
C ILE A 14 -0.92 5.68 -4.44
N LEU A 15 -0.25 4.53 -4.43
CA LEU A 15 1.21 4.47 -4.44
C LEU A 15 1.79 5.04 -5.74
N GLY A 16 1.34 4.56 -6.90
CA GLY A 16 1.78 5.06 -8.20
C GLY A 16 1.54 6.55 -8.38
N ARG A 17 0.40 7.07 -7.93
CA ARG A 17 0.11 8.52 -7.95
C ARG A 17 1.12 9.35 -7.15
N ALA A 18 1.64 8.84 -6.04
CA ALA A 18 2.68 9.53 -5.29
C ALA A 18 4.02 9.55 -6.05
N PHE A 19 4.34 8.47 -6.76
CA PHE A 19 5.50 8.45 -7.66
C PHE A 19 5.33 9.39 -8.85
N GLU A 20 4.13 9.48 -9.44
CA GLU A 20 3.81 10.47 -10.48
C GLU A 20 4.04 11.91 -9.99
N GLN A 21 3.65 12.20 -8.74
CA GLN A 21 3.88 13.52 -8.12
C GLN A 21 5.37 13.84 -7.98
N GLU A 22 6.21 12.83 -7.76
CA GLU A 22 7.67 12.97 -7.71
C GLU A 22 8.33 13.03 -9.11
N GLY A 23 7.54 12.98 -10.18
CA GLY A 23 8.01 13.12 -11.57
C GLY A 23 8.34 11.80 -12.24
N TYR A 24 7.93 10.66 -11.68
CA TYR A 24 8.04 9.36 -12.36
C TYR A 24 6.90 9.17 -13.37
N CYS A 25 7.19 8.47 -14.46
CA CYS A 25 6.18 7.95 -15.37
C CYS A 25 5.77 6.55 -14.87
N VAL A 26 4.51 6.37 -14.48
CA VAL A 26 4.04 5.12 -13.88
C VAL A 26 3.17 4.35 -14.87
N VAL A 27 3.62 3.15 -15.22
CA VAL A 27 2.85 2.18 -15.99
C VAL A 27 2.14 1.25 -15.03
N ARG A 28 0.82 1.16 -15.16
CA ARG A 28 -0.02 0.31 -14.32
C ARG A 28 -0.10 -1.09 -14.91
N GLY A 29 0.44 -2.05 -14.20
CA GLY A 29 0.35 -3.46 -14.52
C GLY A 29 -1.00 -4.07 -14.11
N PRO A 30 -1.12 -5.40 -14.19
CA PRO A 30 -2.38 -6.08 -13.93
C PRO A 30 -2.80 -6.01 -12.47
N ASP A 31 -4.10 -5.86 -12.27
CA ASP A 31 -4.79 -6.02 -11.00
C ASP A 31 -6.15 -6.66 -11.22
N ARG A 32 -6.54 -7.56 -10.33
CA ARG A 32 -7.83 -8.25 -10.42
C ARG A 32 -9.02 -7.33 -10.26
N LEU A 33 -8.84 -6.18 -9.65
CA LEU A 33 -9.85 -5.12 -9.58
C LEU A 33 -10.29 -4.68 -10.99
N TRP A 34 -9.34 -4.72 -11.93
CA TRP A 34 -9.52 -4.31 -13.33
C TRP A 34 -9.54 -5.50 -14.30
N GLY A 35 -9.66 -6.74 -13.78
CA GLY A 35 -9.74 -7.96 -14.60
C GLY A 35 -8.40 -8.56 -15.01
N GLY A 36 -7.26 -7.99 -14.59
CA GLY A 36 -5.94 -8.52 -14.87
C GLY A 36 -5.49 -9.61 -13.88
N ASP A 37 -4.69 -10.56 -14.32
CA ASP A 37 -4.04 -11.55 -13.46
C ASP A 37 -2.51 -11.41 -13.57
N ILE A 38 -1.85 -11.21 -12.44
CA ILE A 38 -0.39 -11.09 -12.36
C ILE A 38 0.33 -12.35 -12.86
N ARG A 39 -0.29 -13.52 -12.71
CA ARG A 39 0.29 -14.81 -13.09
C ARG A 39 0.53 -14.97 -14.58
N SER A 40 -0.22 -14.24 -15.40
CA SER A 40 -0.09 -14.22 -16.87
C SER A 40 0.66 -13.00 -17.40
N PHE A 41 1.17 -12.16 -16.51
CA PHE A 41 1.87 -10.93 -16.89
C PHE A 41 3.38 -11.15 -16.86
N HIS A 42 4.04 -10.83 -17.97
CA HIS A 42 5.49 -10.93 -18.15
C HIS A 42 6.01 -9.58 -18.66
N PRO A 43 6.67 -8.79 -17.79
CA PRO A 43 7.23 -7.52 -18.19
C PRO A 43 8.48 -7.70 -19.07
N PRO A 44 8.75 -6.81 -20.03
CA PRO A 44 10.00 -6.82 -20.76
C PRO A 44 11.17 -6.47 -19.83
N PRO A 45 12.33 -7.19 -19.93
CA PRO A 45 13.49 -6.93 -19.10
C PRO A 45 14.16 -5.59 -19.45
N GLY A 46 14.68 -4.89 -18.44
CA GLY A 46 15.47 -3.68 -18.58
C GLY A 46 14.72 -2.44 -19.10
N VAL A 47 13.39 -2.49 -19.17
CA VAL A 47 12.56 -1.37 -19.61
C VAL A 47 12.24 -0.42 -18.46
N PHE A 48 11.93 -0.98 -17.29
CA PHE A 48 11.53 -0.23 -16.12
C PHE A 48 12.71 0.06 -15.20
N ASP A 49 12.83 1.30 -14.73
CA ASP A 49 13.83 1.67 -13.72
C ASP A 49 13.46 1.15 -12.35
N GLY A 50 12.17 1.08 -12.05
CA GLY A 50 11.65 0.61 -10.79
C GLY A 50 10.38 -0.22 -10.92
N VAL A 51 10.16 -1.11 -9.93
CA VAL A 51 8.91 -1.84 -9.75
C VAL A 51 8.36 -1.53 -8.36
N ILE A 52 7.11 -1.10 -8.31
CA ILE A 52 6.38 -0.89 -7.04
C ILE A 52 5.15 -1.78 -6.98
N GLY A 53 4.76 -2.21 -5.78
CA GLY A 53 3.53 -2.98 -5.65
C GLY A 53 3.21 -3.43 -4.23
N GLY A 54 1.92 -3.71 -4.02
CA GLY A 54 1.38 -4.22 -2.77
C GLY A 54 0.65 -5.56 -2.99
N PRO A 55 1.34 -6.71 -3.00
CA PRO A 55 0.66 -7.99 -3.14
C PRO A 55 -0.33 -8.21 -1.98
N PRO A 56 -1.50 -8.85 -2.24
CA PRO A 56 -2.55 -9.01 -1.26
C PRO A 56 -2.07 -9.59 0.07
N CYS A 57 -2.29 -8.84 1.16
CA CYS A 57 -1.85 -9.19 2.51
C CYS A 57 -2.81 -10.15 3.26
N GLN A 58 -3.94 -10.53 2.65
CA GLN A 58 -5.03 -11.25 3.32
C GLN A 58 -4.58 -12.56 3.97
N GLN A 59 -3.61 -13.25 3.38
CA GLN A 59 -3.08 -14.50 3.93
C GLN A 59 -2.33 -14.31 5.25
N PHE A 60 -1.71 -13.16 5.45
CA PHE A 60 -0.87 -12.85 6.61
C PHE A 60 -1.59 -12.00 7.65
N SER A 61 -2.79 -11.51 7.32
CA SER A 61 -3.57 -10.64 8.21
C SER A 61 -4.16 -11.41 9.37
N ARG A 62 -4.18 -10.80 10.58
CA ARG A 62 -4.90 -11.31 11.76
C ARG A 62 -6.39 -11.56 11.50
N LEU A 63 -6.99 -10.90 10.51
CA LEU A 63 -8.38 -11.14 10.11
C LEU A 63 -8.61 -12.56 9.58
N ARG A 64 -7.58 -13.29 9.18
CA ARG A 64 -7.66 -14.72 8.83
C ARG A 64 -8.14 -15.55 9.99
N PHE A 65 -7.71 -15.26 11.23
CA PHE A 65 -8.16 -15.97 12.42
C PHE A 65 -9.62 -15.71 12.74
N VAL A 66 -10.11 -14.49 12.47
CA VAL A 66 -11.54 -14.14 12.64
C VAL A 66 -12.40 -14.87 11.61
N ASN A 67 -11.88 -15.14 10.42
CA ASN A 67 -12.56 -15.86 9.35
C ASN A 67 -12.39 -17.38 9.43
N LYS A 68 -12.17 -17.95 10.63
CA LYS A 68 -12.07 -19.39 10.92
C LYS A 68 -11.04 -20.11 10.02
N GLY A 69 -9.91 -19.50 9.75
CA GLY A 69 -8.81 -20.11 8.98
C GLY A 69 -9.08 -20.35 7.50
N ARG A 70 -10.17 -19.82 6.93
CA ARG A 70 -10.44 -19.94 5.49
C ARG A 70 -9.26 -19.43 4.69
N PRO A 71 -8.81 -20.17 3.68
CA PRO A 71 -7.72 -19.72 2.82
C PRO A 71 -8.08 -18.38 2.17
N SER A 72 -7.07 -17.54 1.98
CA SER A 72 -7.23 -16.32 1.20
C SER A 72 -7.72 -16.68 -0.21
N LYS A 73 -8.70 -15.94 -0.71
CA LYS A 73 -9.24 -16.12 -2.07
C LYS A 73 -8.12 -16.12 -3.15
N TRP A 74 -7.02 -15.45 -2.89
CA TRP A 74 -5.98 -15.20 -3.87
C TRP A 74 -4.68 -15.96 -3.59
N GLY A 75 -4.54 -16.61 -2.42
CA GLY A 75 -3.32 -17.25 -1.98
C GLY A 75 -2.23 -16.24 -1.61
N ASN A 76 -0.99 -16.71 -1.61
CA ASN A 76 0.21 -15.88 -1.49
C ASN A 76 0.68 -15.42 -2.87
N LEU A 77 0.65 -14.12 -3.13
CA LEU A 77 1.11 -13.53 -4.38
C LEU A 77 2.47 -12.81 -4.27
N ILE A 78 3.17 -12.96 -3.14
CA ILE A 78 4.55 -12.46 -3.00
C ILE A 78 5.48 -13.15 -4.02
N PRO A 79 5.42 -14.47 -4.24
CA PRO A 79 6.23 -15.12 -5.28
C PRO A 79 5.99 -14.56 -6.68
N GLU A 80 4.77 -14.11 -7.00
CA GLU A 80 4.49 -13.45 -8.29
C GLU A 80 5.09 -12.04 -8.36
N PHE A 81 5.11 -11.31 -7.23
CA PHE A 81 5.85 -10.05 -7.15
C PHE A 81 7.33 -10.26 -7.42
N GLU A 82 7.94 -11.25 -6.77
CA GLU A 82 9.35 -11.62 -6.92
C GLU A 82 9.69 -12.03 -8.36
N ARG A 83 8.82 -12.84 -8.99
CA ARG A 83 8.96 -13.24 -10.40
C ARG A 83 8.94 -12.03 -11.33
N VAL A 84 7.97 -11.14 -11.17
CA VAL A 84 7.86 -9.93 -12.01
C VAL A 84 9.09 -9.03 -11.86
N VAL A 85 9.61 -8.87 -10.65
CA VAL A 85 10.86 -8.11 -10.42
C VAL A 85 12.05 -8.81 -11.10
N ALA A 86 12.15 -10.14 -10.97
CA ALA A 86 13.23 -10.90 -11.59
C ALA A 86 13.21 -10.84 -13.13
N GLU A 87 12.01 -10.84 -13.73
CA GLU A 87 11.82 -10.70 -15.18
C GLU A 87 12.06 -9.26 -15.67
N ALA A 88 11.53 -8.26 -14.97
CA ALA A 88 11.68 -6.85 -15.32
C ALA A 88 13.13 -6.35 -15.17
N GLN A 89 13.91 -6.92 -14.27
CA GLN A 89 15.30 -6.55 -13.95
C GLN A 89 15.50 -5.04 -13.69
N PRO A 90 14.67 -4.39 -12.85
CA PRO A 90 14.77 -2.97 -12.59
C PRO A 90 16.04 -2.61 -11.78
N ASP A 91 16.39 -1.33 -11.71
CA ASP A 91 17.46 -0.87 -10.81
C ASP A 91 17.07 -1.01 -9.33
N TRP A 92 15.77 -0.87 -9.04
CA TRP A 92 15.22 -0.96 -7.70
C TRP A 92 13.76 -1.46 -7.71
N PHE A 93 13.31 -1.97 -6.56
CA PHE A 93 11.89 -2.25 -6.35
C PHE A 93 11.44 -1.87 -4.94
N VAL A 94 10.14 -1.64 -4.79
CA VAL A 94 9.47 -1.48 -3.48
C VAL A 94 8.28 -2.41 -3.39
N MET A 95 8.29 -3.26 -2.36
CA MET A 95 7.10 -4.04 -1.98
C MET A 95 6.48 -3.47 -0.70
N GLU A 96 5.23 -3.07 -0.79
CA GLU A 96 4.41 -2.72 0.36
C GLU A 96 3.69 -3.96 0.90
N ASN A 97 3.67 -4.15 2.22
CA ASN A 97 2.84 -5.17 2.85
C ASN A 97 2.67 -4.89 4.36
N ILE A 98 1.87 -5.72 5.02
CA ILE A 98 1.78 -5.72 6.48
C ILE A 98 3.06 -6.32 7.11
N LYS A 99 3.34 -5.94 8.36
CA LYS A 99 4.51 -6.40 9.13
C LYS A 99 4.65 -7.94 9.18
N ALA A 100 3.52 -8.66 9.22
CA ALA A 100 3.50 -10.12 9.34
C ALA A 100 3.77 -10.87 8.03
N ALA A 101 3.76 -10.20 6.87
CA ALA A 101 4.09 -10.82 5.60
C ALA A 101 5.60 -11.13 5.50
N PRO A 102 6.06 -12.15 4.77
CA PRO A 102 7.48 -12.37 4.53
C PRO A 102 8.12 -11.21 3.76
N LEU A 103 9.43 -11.07 3.86
CA LEU A 103 10.21 -10.18 2.99
C LEU A 103 10.30 -10.78 1.59
N PRO A 104 10.32 -9.98 0.54
CA PRO A 104 10.57 -10.47 -0.81
C PRO A 104 12.03 -10.92 -0.94
N VAL A 105 12.25 -12.00 -1.69
CA VAL A 105 13.58 -12.53 -2.00
C VAL A 105 13.75 -12.56 -3.52
N VAL A 106 14.61 -11.69 -4.05
CA VAL A 106 14.89 -11.64 -5.49
C VAL A 106 16.41 -11.74 -5.71
N ALA A 107 16.82 -12.68 -6.53
CA ALA A 107 18.25 -12.89 -6.81
C ALA A 107 18.91 -11.62 -7.36
N GLY A 108 20.08 -11.29 -6.85
CA GLY A 108 20.85 -10.10 -7.25
C GLY A 108 20.38 -8.79 -6.59
N TYR A 109 19.43 -8.83 -5.65
CA TYR A 109 19.02 -7.65 -4.89
C TYR A 109 19.24 -7.84 -3.38
N ILE A 110 19.71 -6.79 -2.75
CA ILE A 110 19.79 -6.68 -1.28
C ILE A 110 18.55 -5.90 -0.82
N VAL A 111 17.75 -6.51 0.04
CA VAL A 111 16.49 -5.94 0.51
C VAL A 111 16.64 -5.33 1.89
N ASN A 112 16.35 -4.04 2.00
CA ASN A 112 16.21 -3.31 3.26
C ASN A 112 14.73 -3.03 3.51
N ALA A 113 14.25 -3.26 4.73
CA ALA A 113 12.86 -3.06 5.07
C ALA A 113 12.69 -2.10 6.25
N GLY A 114 11.72 -1.23 6.14
CA GLY A 114 11.31 -0.30 7.19
C GLY A 114 9.81 -0.38 7.44
N ILE A 115 9.41 -0.13 8.69
CA ILE A 115 8.01 0.00 9.07
C ILE A 115 7.73 1.48 9.25
N LEU A 116 6.70 1.97 8.57
CA LEU A 116 6.19 3.31 8.77
C LEU A 116 4.80 3.24 9.39
N ASN A 117 4.56 4.16 10.32
CA ASN A 117 3.22 4.45 10.79
C ASN A 117 2.77 5.78 10.20
N ASN A 118 1.55 5.82 9.67
CA ASN A 118 0.98 7.04 9.09
C ASN A 118 1.01 8.24 10.04
N ARG A 119 0.93 8.01 11.36
CA ARG A 119 1.06 9.06 12.38
C ARG A 119 2.43 9.74 12.38
N GLN A 120 3.51 9.00 12.11
CA GLN A 120 4.86 9.54 12.01
C GLN A 120 5.04 10.49 10.82
N LEU A 121 4.08 10.48 9.90
CA LEU A 121 4.05 11.29 8.67
C LEU A 121 2.91 12.32 8.71
N CYS A 122 2.55 12.79 9.90
CA CYS A 122 1.46 13.73 10.14
C CYS A 122 0.07 13.22 9.71
N GLY A 123 -0.07 11.93 9.46
CA GLY A 123 -1.36 11.32 9.19
C GLY A 123 -2.19 11.09 10.46
N ILE A 124 -3.50 11.19 10.36
CA ILE A 124 -4.42 11.18 11.52
C ILE A 124 -4.86 9.77 11.95
N GLN A 125 -4.47 8.71 11.25
CA GLN A 125 -4.80 7.33 11.62
C GLN A 125 -3.56 6.55 12.06
N ASN A 126 -3.73 5.64 13.01
CA ASN A 126 -2.70 4.67 13.37
C ASN A 126 -2.73 3.51 12.36
N ARG A 127 -1.87 3.57 11.35
CA ARG A 127 -1.76 2.58 10.28
C ARG A 127 -0.30 2.28 10.02
N GLU A 128 0.10 1.03 10.22
CA GLU A 128 1.46 0.56 9.98
C GLU A 128 1.51 -0.27 8.71
N HIS A 129 2.50 0.02 7.87
CA HIS A 129 2.88 -0.80 6.73
C HIS A 129 4.39 -0.99 6.70
N ARG A 130 4.83 -2.11 6.18
CA ARG A 130 6.22 -2.37 5.90
C ARG A 130 6.49 -2.09 4.44
N PHE A 131 7.55 -1.35 4.18
CA PHE A 131 8.09 -1.13 2.85
C PHE A 131 9.43 -1.84 2.73
N SER A 132 9.52 -2.76 1.79
CA SER A 132 10.73 -3.53 1.48
C SER A 132 11.33 -2.94 0.22
N PHE A 133 12.51 -2.35 0.33
CA PHE A 133 13.24 -1.71 -0.76
C PHE A 133 14.41 -2.58 -1.17
N GLY A 134 14.44 -3.02 -2.42
CA GLY A 134 15.49 -3.82 -2.99
C GLY A 134 16.29 -3.07 -4.03
N THR A 135 17.61 -3.08 -3.89
CA THR A 135 18.58 -2.57 -4.86
C THR A 135 19.76 -3.51 -4.95
N ARG A 136 20.55 -3.42 -6.03
CA ARG A 136 21.73 -4.28 -6.19
C ARG A 136 22.85 -3.94 -5.22
N ASP A 137 22.96 -2.67 -4.82
CA ASP A 137 23.97 -2.12 -3.91
C ASP A 137 23.51 -2.00 -2.45
N GLY A 138 22.30 -2.43 -2.13
CA GLY A 138 21.78 -2.44 -0.76
C GLY A 138 21.44 -1.05 -0.19
N LYS A 139 21.06 -0.10 -1.03
CA LYS A 139 20.60 1.22 -0.59
C LYS A 139 19.45 1.13 0.41
N LYS A 140 19.37 2.12 1.29
CA LYS A 140 18.34 2.23 2.32
C LYS A 140 17.48 3.47 2.05
N LEU A 141 16.21 3.38 2.42
CA LEU A 141 15.31 4.53 2.41
C LEU A 141 15.44 5.32 3.71
N HIS A 142 15.56 6.63 3.58
CA HIS A 142 15.54 7.56 4.70
C HIS A 142 14.26 8.38 4.61
N TYR A 143 13.47 8.37 5.68
CA TYR A 143 12.20 9.06 5.74
C TYR A 143 12.28 10.27 6.65
N ASN A 144 11.74 11.39 6.22
CA ASN A 144 11.50 12.53 7.09
C ASN A 144 10.25 12.23 7.93
N VAL A 145 10.47 11.78 9.16
CA VAL A 145 9.38 11.48 10.10
C VAL A 145 9.22 12.63 11.10
N ALA A 146 7.98 12.91 11.49
CA ALA A 146 7.72 13.89 12.53
C ALA A 146 8.24 13.40 13.88
N MET A 147 8.90 14.27 14.64
CA MET A 147 9.37 13.97 16.01
C MET A 147 8.21 13.80 16.99
N PHE A 148 7.03 14.34 16.68
CA PHE A 148 5.87 14.29 17.54
C PHE A 148 4.76 13.47 16.86
N GLU A 149 4.22 12.49 17.59
CA GLU A 149 3.01 11.81 17.17
C GLU A 149 1.77 12.64 17.55
N TYR A 150 0.77 12.63 16.68
CA TYR A 150 -0.54 13.18 17.04
C TYR A 150 -1.08 12.47 18.28
N PRO A 151 -1.48 13.20 19.33
CA PRO A 151 -1.92 12.61 20.60
C PRO A 151 -3.22 11.81 20.44
N GLU A 152 -4.04 12.13 19.44
CA GLU A 152 -5.34 11.53 19.23
C GLU A 152 -5.26 10.29 18.33
N VAL A 153 -5.67 9.13 18.85
CA VAL A 153 -5.74 7.89 18.09
C VAL A 153 -7.01 7.86 17.26
N ARG A 154 -6.88 8.03 15.97
CA ARG A 154 -8.00 7.94 15.03
C ARG A 154 -8.25 6.50 14.57
N PRO A 155 -9.49 6.16 14.21
CA PRO A 155 -9.84 4.80 13.79
C PRO A 155 -9.10 4.38 12.52
N ARG A 156 -8.88 3.06 12.39
CA ARG A 156 -8.29 2.47 11.17
C ARG A 156 -9.34 2.26 10.10
N VAL A 157 -8.98 2.57 8.87
CA VAL A 157 -9.75 2.16 7.70
C VAL A 157 -9.40 0.71 7.36
N CYS A 158 -10.39 -0.14 7.21
CA CYS A 158 -10.23 -1.55 6.87
C CYS A 158 -10.83 -1.86 5.50
N ALA A 159 -10.25 -2.85 4.80
CA ALA A 159 -10.78 -3.34 3.52
C ALA A 159 -12.21 -3.89 3.61
N ALA A 160 -12.63 -4.35 4.78
CA ALA A 160 -14.01 -4.77 5.03
C ALA A 160 -15.00 -3.60 5.06
N GLY A 161 -14.53 -2.36 4.88
CA GLY A 161 -15.36 -1.16 4.87
C GLY A 161 -15.76 -0.67 6.26
N SER A 162 -15.05 -1.10 7.31
CA SER A 162 -15.26 -0.59 8.65
C SER A 162 -14.20 0.45 9.01
N VAL A 163 -14.66 1.64 9.34
CA VAL A 163 -13.85 2.53 10.17
C VAL A 163 -13.94 1.96 11.58
N LYS A 164 -12.94 1.20 12.01
CA LYS A 164 -12.87 0.79 13.41
C LYS A 164 -12.33 1.95 14.20
N PRO A 165 -13.02 2.42 15.24
CA PRO A 165 -12.42 3.27 16.25
C PRO A 165 -11.11 2.59 16.69
N GLY A 166 -10.08 3.37 16.97
CA GLY A 166 -8.90 2.83 17.63
C GLY A 166 -9.37 1.93 18.76
N ALA A 167 -8.70 0.79 19.00
CA ALA A 167 -9.07 -0.10 20.08
C ALA A 167 -9.36 0.73 21.32
N PRO A 168 -10.53 0.61 21.96
CA PRO A 168 -10.85 1.41 23.09
C PRO A 168 -9.76 1.18 24.13
N THR A 169 -9.03 2.21 24.46
CA THR A 169 -8.32 2.25 25.71
C THR A 169 -9.40 2.18 26.79
N HIS A 170 -9.62 0.98 27.33
CA HIS A 170 -10.43 0.69 28.48
C HIS A 170 -11.86 1.27 28.49
N GLY A 171 -12.80 0.41 28.36
CA GLY A 171 -14.13 0.51 28.93
C GLY A 171 -15.02 1.61 28.36
N GLN A 172 -16.14 1.21 27.80
CA GLN A 172 -17.31 2.05 27.54
C GLN A 172 -17.24 2.95 26.32
N ASN A 173 -17.52 2.36 25.16
CA ASN A 173 -18.55 2.87 24.28
C ASN A 173 -18.75 1.88 23.14
N LYS A 174 -19.72 1.03 23.27
CA LYS A 174 -20.38 0.35 22.15
C LYS A 174 -21.04 1.45 21.32
N LEU A 175 -20.26 2.21 20.57
CA LEU A 175 -20.78 2.98 19.47
C LEU A 175 -21.46 1.96 18.55
N LYS A 176 -22.77 1.94 18.59
CA LYS A 176 -23.59 1.15 17.67
C LYS A 176 -23.14 1.54 16.25
N TYR A 177 -22.44 0.64 15.57
CA TYR A 177 -22.02 0.80 14.18
C TYR A 177 -23.26 0.79 13.27
N HIS A 178 -24.07 1.83 13.34
CA HIS A 178 -25.11 2.07 12.37
C HIS A 178 -24.47 2.76 11.19
N GLY A 179 -24.39 2.08 10.05
CA GLY A 179 -24.13 2.71 8.77
C GLY A 179 -22.70 2.75 8.24
N TRP A 180 -21.82 1.84 8.64
CA TRP A 180 -20.46 1.78 8.11
C TRP A 180 -20.32 1.47 6.59
N LYS A 181 -21.44 1.34 5.89
CA LYS A 181 -21.53 1.25 4.42
C LYS A 181 -22.22 2.49 3.82
N THR A 182 -22.18 3.61 4.50
CA THR A 182 -22.76 4.86 4.03
C THR A 182 -21.77 5.69 3.22
N ALA A 183 -22.26 6.62 2.41
CA ALA A 183 -21.43 7.57 1.70
C ALA A 183 -20.63 8.46 2.68
N GLU A 184 -21.20 8.80 3.84
CA GLU A 184 -20.48 9.57 4.86
C GLU A 184 -19.32 8.78 5.46
N ALA A 185 -19.50 7.51 5.77
CA ALA A 185 -18.41 6.65 6.24
C ALA A 185 -17.31 6.50 5.18
N LEU A 186 -17.65 6.52 3.89
CA LEU A 186 -16.67 6.52 2.80
C LEU A 186 -15.86 7.82 2.80
N ARG A 187 -16.53 9.00 2.87
CA ARG A 187 -15.85 10.30 2.95
C ARG A 187 -14.90 10.35 4.16
N GLN A 188 -15.37 9.90 5.32
CA GLN A 188 -14.53 9.81 6.52
C GLN A 188 -13.33 8.88 6.31
N SER A 189 -13.49 7.75 5.62
CA SER A 189 -12.40 6.82 5.33
C SER A 189 -11.37 7.47 4.40
N LEU A 190 -11.80 8.24 3.41
CA LEU A 190 -10.91 9.00 2.51
C LEU A 190 -10.13 10.06 3.29
N ARG A 191 -10.78 10.85 4.15
CA ARG A 191 -10.11 11.83 5.03
C ARG A 191 -9.04 11.17 5.91
N LEU A 192 -9.36 10.03 6.53
CA LEU A 192 -8.43 9.28 7.38
C LEU A 192 -7.20 8.77 6.62
N GLN A 193 -7.35 8.51 5.33
CA GLN A 193 -6.25 8.11 4.44
C GLN A 193 -5.50 9.33 3.84
N GLY A 194 -5.93 10.56 4.15
CA GLY A 194 -5.37 11.77 3.55
C GLY A 194 -5.74 11.95 2.08
N LEU A 195 -6.86 11.37 1.65
CA LEU A 195 -7.31 11.37 0.26
C LEU A 195 -8.48 12.36 0.05
N PRO A 196 -8.63 12.91 -1.16
CA PRO A 196 -9.79 13.74 -1.51
C PRO A 196 -11.10 12.97 -1.33
N GLU A 197 -12.12 13.63 -0.76
CA GLU A 197 -13.41 12.99 -0.47
C GLU A 197 -14.18 12.54 -1.72
N ASN A 198 -13.90 13.16 -2.84
CA ASN A 198 -14.50 12.85 -4.14
C ASN A 198 -13.66 11.89 -5.00
N LEU A 199 -12.52 11.36 -4.49
CA LEU A 199 -11.59 10.53 -5.25
C LEU A 199 -12.26 9.36 -5.99
N LEU A 200 -13.32 8.81 -5.42
CA LEU A 200 -14.07 7.69 -5.98
C LEU A 200 -15.49 8.08 -6.43
N ALA A 201 -15.80 9.36 -6.64
CA ALA A 201 -17.15 9.79 -7.00
C ALA A 201 -17.64 9.05 -8.24
N ASP A 202 -16.88 9.10 -9.32
CA ASP A 202 -17.22 8.53 -10.63
C ASP A 202 -16.67 7.09 -10.84
N ALA A 203 -16.07 6.49 -9.80
CA ALA A 203 -15.53 5.14 -9.92
C ALA A 203 -16.67 4.09 -10.04
N PRO A 204 -16.56 3.12 -10.96
CA PRO A 204 -17.62 2.15 -11.27
C PRO A 204 -17.73 1.05 -10.21
N PHE A 205 -17.66 1.41 -8.93
CA PHE A 205 -17.74 0.50 -7.81
C PHE A 205 -19.02 0.71 -7.02
N THR A 206 -19.59 -0.38 -6.52
CA THR A 206 -20.60 -0.28 -5.47
C THR A 206 -20.01 0.42 -4.25
N LEU A 207 -20.85 0.96 -3.38
CA LEU A 207 -20.38 1.60 -2.14
C LEU A 207 -19.52 0.66 -1.29
N LYS A 208 -19.88 -0.62 -1.21
CA LYS A 208 -19.06 -1.66 -0.57
C LYS A 208 -17.70 -1.84 -1.26
N GLY A 209 -17.68 -1.81 -2.57
CA GLY A 209 -16.44 -1.88 -3.37
C GLY A 209 -15.55 -0.67 -3.10
N LYS A 210 -16.11 0.55 -3.07
CA LYS A 210 -15.38 1.80 -2.74
C LYS A 210 -14.72 1.71 -1.37
N HIS A 211 -15.42 1.23 -0.35
CA HIS A 211 -14.82 0.97 0.98
C HIS A 211 -13.68 -0.06 0.92
N GLY A 212 -13.87 -1.14 0.15
CA GLY A 212 -12.88 -2.19 0.00
C GLY A 212 -11.56 -1.68 -0.60
N VAL A 213 -11.64 -0.92 -1.68
CA VAL A 213 -10.44 -0.40 -2.36
C VAL A 213 -9.69 0.63 -1.51
N ILE A 214 -10.41 1.49 -0.77
CA ILE A 214 -9.78 2.44 0.16
C ILE A 214 -9.11 1.71 1.32
N GLY A 215 -9.75 0.69 1.89
CA GLY A 215 -9.18 -0.08 3.00
C GLY A 215 -7.91 -0.85 2.62
N ASN A 216 -7.75 -1.22 1.36
CA ASN A 216 -6.55 -1.88 0.83
C ASN A 216 -5.46 -0.89 0.37
N ALA A 217 -5.79 0.37 0.17
CA ALA A 217 -4.84 1.35 -0.31
C ALA A 217 -3.84 1.78 0.78
N VAL A 218 -2.66 2.21 0.36
CA VAL A 218 -1.69 2.90 1.21
C VAL A 218 -2.23 4.28 1.56
N ALA A 219 -2.01 4.75 2.79
CA ALA A 219 -2.38 6.11 3.15
C ALA A 219 -1.52 7.13 2.38
N TRP A 220 -2.12 8.24 1.97
CA TRP A 220 -1.47 9.23 1.13
C TRP A 220 -0.15 9.77 1.70
N PRO A 221 -0.05 10.17 2.98
CA PRO A 221 1.22 10.63 3.54
C PRO A 221 2.33 9.57 3.49
N MET A 222 1.97 8.29 3.63
CA MET A 222 2.94 7.19 3.54
C MET A 222 3.42 7.00 2.10
N ALA A 223 2.52 7.07 1.12
CA ALA A 223 2.87 6.97 -0.28
C ALA A 223 3.79 8.11 -0.73
N GLN A 224 3.50 9.35 -0.31
CA GLN A 224 4.33 10.52 -0.58
C GLN A 224 5.74 10.40 0.03
N ALA A 225 5.81 10.07 1.33
CA ALA A 225 7.09 9.91 2.02
C ALA A 225 7.95 8.81 1.38
N LEU A 226 7.32 7.71 0.95
CA LEU A 226 8.01 6.63 0.27
C LEU A 226 8.55 7.07 -1.10
N ALA A 227 7.73 7.72 -1.93
CA ALA A 227 8.14 8.17 -3.26
C ALA A 227 9.30 9.17 -3.17
N ALA A 228 9.22 10.13 -2.25
CA ALA A 228 10.30 11.10 -2.00
C ALA A 228 11.58 10.41 -1.51
N ALA A 229 11.48 9.44 -0.59
CA ALA A 229 12.64 8.70 -0.09
C ALA A 229 13.31 7.86 -1.18
N VAL A 230 12.54 7.22 -2.06
CA VAL A 230 13.08 6.48 -3.22
C VAL A 230 13.79 7.43 -4.17
N LYS A 231 13.16 8.56 -4.51
CA LYS A 231 13.78 9.59 -5.37
C LYS A 231 15.11 10.07 -4.80
N SER A 232 15.15 10.41 -3.52
CA SER A 232 16.37 10.84 -2.84
C SER A 232 17.46 9.75 -2.86
N SER A 233 17.08 8.49 -2.57
CA SER A 233 18.01 7.36 -2.54
C SER A 233 18.57 7.01 -3.93
N MET A 234 17.77 7.20 -4.99
CA MET A 234 18.15 6.85 -6.37
C MET A 234 18.73 8.03 -7.16
N SER A 235 18.61 9.26 -6.66
CA SER A 235 19.33 10.41 -7.25
C SER A 235 20.84 10.17 -7.13
N LYS A 236 21.55 10.25 -8.25
CA LYS A 236 23.01 10.26 -8.23
C LYS A 236 23.46 11.57 -7.58
N ILE A 237 24.29 11.49 -6.57
CA ILE A 237 25.06 12.62 -6.03
C ILE A 237 25.97 13.16 -7.12
#